data_a04f4447d49dfb28f185734f4b653894
#
_entry.id   a04f4447d49dfb28f185734f4b653894
#
_cell.length_a   1.000
_cell.length_b   1.000
_cell.length_c   1.000
_cell.angle_alpha   90.00
_cell.angle_beta   90.00
_cell.angle_gamma   90.00
#
_symmetry.space_group_name_H-M   'P 1'
#
loop_
_entity.id
_entity.type
_entity.pdbx_description
1 polymer ?
#
loop_
_entity_poly.entity_id
_entity_poly.type
_entity_poly.pdbx_seq_one_letter_code
_entity_poly.pdbx_strand_id
1 'polypeptide(L)'
;MKPAAPSADAMSAVEAACPLCSGPARYAYSGRDLMFDLYRRYDYLCCADCGAAFQHPMPDPQAIAAFYPPDYGVYDEKERTRSIGAWRRALLRRCRGYRHLPVPPPLRLLAAAMAPFVEPPGTPLFVPGGRMLDVGCGNGRYLATLRALGWQAQGVEFSAEGVRVCRLSGLSVHHGDLASAAFDEGSFDLITVRHVIEHIAEPHPFLAELARILKPGGRLHLETPNSQALGRAWFGPNWYHNDVPRHLILYSLANLERLAAGHGLRKVEAAMESSPKALLNSLDYAMGDRARPSRKSRWRRLLARIYVSLAQQGGRGDTFRLVLTKP
;
A
#
# COMPACT_ATOMS: atom_id res chain seq x y z
N MET A 1 -16.89 31.91 12.78
CA MET A 1 -16.11 32.61 11.74
C MET A 1 -15.31 31.57 10.98
N LYS A 2 -15.55 31.42 9.67
CA LYS A 2 -14.70 30.59 8.82
C LYS A 2 -13.34 31.31 8.68
N PRO A 3 -12.20 30.66 8.95
CA PRO A 3 -10.90 31.27 8.66
C PRO A 3 -10.83 31.54 7.14
N ALA A 4 -10.39 32.72 6.77
CA ALA A 4 -10.20 33.12 5.39
C ALA A 4 -9.17 32.19 4.74
N ALA A 5 -9.43 31.77 3.50
CA ALA A 5 -8.43 31.05 2.72
C ALA A 5 -7.23 32.01 2.49
N PRO A 6 -5.97 31.54 2.60
CA PRO A 6 -4.81 32.33 2.31
C PRO A 6 -4.88 32.82 0.84
N SER A 7 -4.38 34.03 0.57
CA SER A 7 -4.34 34.61 -0.76
C SER A 7 -3.46 33.77 -1.70
N ALA A 8 -3.80 33.70 -2.99
CA ALA A 8 -3.05 32.94 -3.99
C ALA A 8 -1.55 33.30 -4.01
N ASP A 9 -1.19 34.57 -3.74
CA ASP A 9 0.21 35.04 -3.71
C ASP A 9 0.99 34.56 -2.48
N ALA A 10 0.34 34.34 -1.31
CA ALA A 10 0.98 33.78 -0.14
C ALA A 10 1.25 32.26 -0.28
N MET A 11 0.54 31.57 -1.17
CA MET A 11 0.64 30.13 -1.39
C MET A 11 1.75 29.76 -2.39
N SER A 12 2.23 30.71 -3.21
CA SER A 12 3.32 30.48 -4.19
C SER A 12 4.73 30.51 -3.58
N ALA A 13 4.87 30.96 -2.34
CA ALA A 13 6.17 31.24 -1.70
C ALA A 13 6.67 30.12 -0.77
N VAL A 14 5.92 29.03 -0.56
CA VAL A 14 6.38 27.92 0.29
C VAL A 14 7.26 27.01 -0.54
N GLU A 15 8.58 27.13 -0.34
CA GLU A 15 9.58 26.22 -0.92
C GLU A 15 10.13 25.31 0.18
N ALA A 16 10.15 24.01 -0.10
CA ALA A 16 10.76 23.01 0.78
C ALA A 16 11.50 21.98 -0.06
N ALA A 17 12.50 21.34 0.55
CA ALA A 17 13.20 20.23 -0.08
C ALA A 17 12.32 18.97 -0.09
N CYS A 18 12.29 18.28 -1.22
CA CYS A 18 11.57 17.01 -1.37
C CYS A 18 12.21 15.91 -0.51
N PRO A 19 11.42 15.15 0.28
CA PRO A 19 11.94 14.06 1.11
C PRO A 19 12.48 12.87 0.31
N LEU A 20 12.24 12.82 -1.03
CA LEU A 20 12.72 11.72 -1.88
C LEU A 20 13.99 12.06 -2.68
N CYS A 21 14.18 13.31 -3.10
CA CYS A 21 15.27 13.67 -4.01
C CYS A 21 15.92 15.01 -3.70
N SER A 22 15.53 15.67 -2.60
CA SER A 22 15.98 17.00 -2.18
C SER A 22 15.71 18.12 -3.19
N GLY A 23 15.00 17.86 -4.28
CA GLY A 23 14.62 18.85 -5.28
C GLY A 23 13.61 19.87 -4.74
N PRO A 24 13.45 21.02 -5.41
CA PRO A 24 12.54 22.07 -4.98
C PRO A 24 11.07 21.62 -5.11
N ALA A 25 10.28 21.95 -4.11
CA ALA A 25 8.86 21.64 -4.12
C ALA A 25 8.03 22.91 -3.89
N ARG A 26 6.84 22.93 -4.51
CA ARG A 26 5.90 24.05 -4.45
C ARG A 26 4.55 23.58 -3.97
N TYR A 27 3.76 24.50 -3.42
CA TYR A 27 2.40 24.22 -3.00
C TYR A 27 1.57 23.56 -4.13
N ALA A 28 0.87 22.48 -3.78
CA ALA A 28 0.03 21.74 -4.73
C ALA A 28 -1.46 21.81 -4.38
N TYR A 29 -1.81 21.48 -3.14
CA TYR A 29 -3.20 21.52 -2.66
C TYR A 29 -3.27 21.43 -1.13
N SER A 30 -4.43 21.82 -0.57
CA SER A 30 -4.78 21.50 0.82
C SER A 30 -5.88 20.45 0.85
N GLY A 31 -5.72 19.47 1.74
CA GLY A 31 -6.73 18.47 2.03
C GLY A 31 -7.24 18.54 3.46
N ARG A 32 -8.28 17.78 3.74
CA ARG A 32 -8.81 17.55 5.11
C ARG A 32 -9.08 16.07 5.29
N ASP A 33 -9.19 15.63 6.54
CA ASP A 33 -9.63 14.26 6.84
C ASP A 33 -11.07 14.04 6.39
N LEU A 34 -11.25 13.32 5.30
CA LEU A 34 -12.56 12.94 4.78
C LEU A 34 -13.08 11.63 5.40
N MET A 35 -12.24 10.87 6.10
CA MET A 35 -12.62 9.62 6.73
C MET A 35 -13.26 9.84 8.11
N PHE A 36 -12.66 10.70 8.95
CA PHE A 36 -13.10 10.97 10.32
C PHE A 36 -13.66 12.37 10.53
N ASP A 37 -13.77 13.18 9.46
CA ASP A 37 -14.32 14.54 9.47
C ASP A 37 -13.59 15.53 10.39
N LEU A 38 -12.27 15.39 10.48
CA LEU A 38 -11.46 16.37 11.18
C LEU A 38 -11.37 17.65 10.34
N TYR A 39 -11.79 18.80 10.94
CA TYR A 39 -11.88 20.09 10.24
C TYR A 39 -10.52 20.72 9.92
N ARG A 40 -9.41 20.20 10.47
CA ARG A 40 -8.06 20.72 10.21
C ARG A 40 -7.67 20.49 8.75
N ARG A 41 -7.07 21.52 8.16
CA ARG A 41 -6.46 21.42 6.82
C ARG A 41 -4.99 21.06 6.94
N TYR A 42 -4.52 20.34 5.94
CA TYR A 42 -3.14 19.90 5.78
C TYR A 42 -2.70 20.24 4.37
N ASP A 43 -1.53 20.90 4.26
CA ASP A 43 -1.01 21.34 2.98
C ASP A 43 -0.06 20.29 2.39
N TYR A 44 -0.11 20.18 1.08
CA TYR A 44 0.73 19.27 0.32
C TYR A 44 1.52 20.08 -0.71
N LEU A 45 2.83 19.79 -0.78
CA LEU A 45 3.70 20.30 -1.82
C LEU A 45 3.92 19.21 -2.88
N CYS A 46 4.27 19.63 -4.11
CA CYS A 46 4.67 18.75 -5.19
C CYS A 46 6.10 19.08 -5.61
N CYS A 47 6.95 18.07 -5.64
CA CYS A 47 8.33 18.21 -6.11
C CYS A 47 8.38 18.46 -7.62
N ALA A 48 9.13 19.47 -8.05
CA ALA A 48 9.29 19.78 -9.47
C ALA A 48 10.11 18.71 -10.21
N ASP A 49 11.06 18.06 -9.55
CA ASP A 49 12.00 17.12 -10.16
C ASP A 49 11.45 15.70 -10.25
N CYS A 50 10.85 15.18 -9.15
CA CYS A 50 10.40 13.78 -9.11
C CYS A 50 8.88 13.61 -9.11
N GLY A 51 8.10 14.69 -8.98
CA GLY A 51 6.64 14.65 -8.99
C GLY A 51 6.00 14.04 -7.73
N ALA A 52 6.76 13.77 -6.68
CA ALA A 52 6.19 13.31 -5.42
C ALA A 52 5.37 14.43 -4.78
N ALA A 53 4.18 14.10 -4.27
CA ALA A 53 3.42 15.02 -3.44
C ALA A 53 3.58 14.62 -1.97
N PHE A 54 3.84 15.58 -1.08
CA PHE A 54 4.07 15.28 0.33
C PHE A 54 3.50 16.37 1.24
N GLN A 55 3.12 15.97 2.44
CA GLN A 55 2.59 16.88 3.45
C GLN A 55 3.66 17.86 3.92
N HIS A 56 3.27 19.11 4.08
CA HIS A 56 4.16 20.16 4.60
C HIS A 56 3.41 21.09 5.59
N PRO A 57 4.01 21.39 6.77
CA PRO A 57 5.22 20.75 7.27
C PRO A 57 5.03 19.24 7.50
N MET A 58 6.12 18.47 7.37
CA MET A 58 6.10 17.05 7.69
C MET A 58 5.78 16.88 9.18
N PRO A 59 4.75 16.09 9.56
CA PRO A 59 4.35 15.96 10.96
C PRO A 59 5.39 15.17 11.76
N ASP A 60 5.53 15.50 13.02
CA ASP A 60 6.33 14.74 13.98
C ASP A 60 5.65 13.41 14.37
N PRO A 61 6.36 12.47 15.03
CA PRO A 61 5.81 11.17 15.40
C PRO A 61 4.56 11.25 16.31
N GLN A 62 4.45 12.28 17.18
CA GLN A 62 3.29 12.45 18.06
C GLN A 62 2.06 12.89 17.26
N ALA A 63 2.25 13.80 16.31
CA ALA A 63 1.19 14.22 15.40
C ALA A 63 0.74 13.06 14.50
N ILE A 64 1.67 12.25 14.00
CA ILE A 64 1.33 11.05 13.20
C ILE A 64 0.48 10.07 14.03
N ALA A 65 0.86 9.78 15.26
CA ALA A 65 0.08 8.90 16.14
C ALA A 65 -1.35 9.38 16.36
N ALA A 66 -1.55 10.71 16.45
CA ALA A 66 -2.88 11.31 16.61
C ALA A 66 -3.78 11.20 15.36
N PHE A 67 -3.23 10.83 14.19
CA PHE A 67 -4.03 10.60 12.97
C PHE A 67 -4.80 9.27 12.98
N TYR A 68 -4.53 8.39 13.96
CA TYR A 68 -5.13 7.07 14.08
C TYR A 68 -6.01 6.98 15.32
N PRO A 69 -7.32 7.26 15.21
CA PRO A 69 -8.21 7.16 16.34
C PRO A 69 -8.40 5.71 16.79
N PRO A 70 -8.84 5.47 18.04
CA PRO A 70 -8.99 4.12 18.60
C PRO A 70 -9.94 3.20 17.80
N ASP A 71 -10.90 3.77 17.09
CA ASP A 71 -11.86 3.05 16.23
C ASP A 71 -11.41 2.94 14.76
N TYR A 72 -10.13 3.14 14.48
CA TYR A 72 -9.56 2.94 13.15
C TYR A 72 -9.73 1.48 12.71
N GLY A 73 -10.74 1.24 11.85
CA GLY A 73 -11.32 -0.08 11.56
C GLY A 73 -10.45 -1.08 10.78
N VAL A 74 -9.15 -0.82 10.64
CA VAL A 74 -8.21 -1.75 9.96
C VAL A 74 -7.98 -3.03 10.79
N TYR A 75 -8.28 -2.99 12.09
CA TYR A 75 -7.99 -4.06 13.06
C TYR A 75 -9.20 -4.95 13.39
N ASP A 76 -10.27 -4.97 12.56
CA ASP A 76 -11.46 -5.78 12.82
C ASP A 76 -11.14 -7.28 12.89
N GLU A 77 -11.42 -7.91 14.04
CA GLU A 77 -11.23 -9.34 14.31
C GLU A 77 -12.12 -10.24 13.43
N LYS A 78 -13.22 -9.71 12.88
CA LYS A 78 -14.21 -10.50 12.14
C LYS A 78 -13.72 -10.94 10.75
N GLU A 79 -12.64 -10.38 10.24
CA GLU A 79 -12.07 -10.79 8.98
C GLU A 79 -11.21 -12.06 9.11
N ARG A 80 -11.84 -13.20 9.26
CA ARG A 80 -11.16 -14.51 9.29
C ARG A 80 -10.42 -14.79 7.97
N THR A 81 -9.25 -15.41 8.08
CA THR A 81 -8.49 -15.94 6.93
C THR A 81 -9.40 -16.86 6.11
N ARG A 82 -9.74 -16.50 4.89
CA ARG A 82 -10.50 -17.37 4.01
C ARG A 82 -9.62 -18.51 3.54
N SER A 83 -10.14 -19.74 3.55
CA SER A 83 -9.44 -20.89 2.98
C SER A 83 -9.14 -20.63 1.49
N ILE A 84 -7.93 -20.97 1.06
CA ILE A 84 -7.53 -20.81 -0.33
C ILE A 84 -8.21 -21.91 -1.16
N GLY A 85 -9.13 -21.54 -2.05
CA GLY A 85 -9.86 -22.46 -2.90
C GLY A 85 -8.95 -23.31 -3.80
N ALA A 86 -9.42 -24.50 -4.17
CA ALA A 86 -8.65 -25.49 -4.94
C ALA A 86 -8.12 -24.93 -6.27
N TRP A 87 -8.91 -24.13 -6.98
CA TRP A 87 -8.49 -23.46 -8.22
C TRP A 87 -7.31 -22.51 -7.99
N ARG A 88 -7.38 -21.64 -6.97
CA ARG A 88 -6.28 -20.72 -6.63
C ARG A 88 -5.01 -21.49 -6.25
N ARG A 89 -5.13 -22.61 -5.50
CA ARG A 89 -3.98 -23.49 -5.21
C ARG A 89 -3.36 -24.07 -6.47
N ALA A 90 -4.18 -24.45 -7.46
CA ALA A 90 -3.71 -24.99 -8.73
C ALA A 90 -2.88 -23.95 -9.51
N LEU A 91 -3.36 -22.70 -9.58
CA LEU A 91 -2.63 -21.60 -10.21
C LEU A 91 -1.35 -21.27 -9.45
N LEU A 92 -1.37 -21.18 -8.12
CA LEU A 92 -0.18 -20.95 -7.30
C LEU A 92 0.87 -22.05 -7.51
N ARG A 93 0.43 -23.31 -7.56
CA ARG A 93 1.32 -24.45 -7.85
C ARG A 93 1.96 -24.33 -9.23
N ARG A 94 1.20 -23.93 -10.25
CA ARG A 94 1.67 -23.82 -11.63
C ARG A 94 2.55 -22.61 -11.90
N CYS A 95 2.13 -21.43 -11.39
CA CYS A 95 2.71 -20.14 -11.78
C CYS A 95 3.66 -19.54 -10.74
N ARG A 96 3.53 -19.92 -9.45
CA ARG A 96 4.22 -19.26 -8.34
C ARG A 96 5.09 -20.22 -7.49
N GLY A 97 5.32 -21.45 -7.95
CA GLY A 97 6.27 -22.38 -7.31
C GLY A 97 5.73 -23.13 -6.08
N TYR A 98 4.47 -23.01 -5.71
CA TYR A 98 3.87 -23.67 -4.53
C TYR A 98 3.59 -25.17 -4.79
N ARG A 99 4.60 -25.94 -5.19
CA ARG A 99 4.46 -27.35 -5.62
C ARG A 99 3.93 -28.29 -4.53
N HIS A 100 4.11 -27.95 -3.26
CA HIS A 100 3.65 -28.70 -2.09
C HIS A 100 2.14 -28.62 -1.86
N LEU A 101 1.43 -27.63 -2.44
CA LEU A 101 -0.01 -27.49 -2.22
C LEU A 101 -0.78 -28.66 -2.80
N PRO A 102 -1.72 -29.27 -2.03
CA PRO A 102 -2.56 -30.35 -2.53
C PRO A 102 -3.58 -29.83 -3.55
N VAL A 103 -3.56 -30.42 -4.76
CA VAL A 103 -4.45 -30.05 -5.86
C VAL A 103 -4.87 -31.32 -6.60
N PRO A 104 -6.19 -31.53 -6.84
CA PRO A 104 -6.68 -32.67 -7.63
C PRO A 104 -6.10 -32.69 -9.05
N PRO A 105 -5.80 -33.87 -9.62
CA PRO A 105 -5.21 -34.00 -10.95
C PRO A 105 -5.94 -33.24 -12.06
N PRO A 106 -7.27 -33.28 -12.20
CA PRO A 106 -7.95 -32.53 -13.27
C PRO A 106 -7.76 -31.02 -13.16
N LEU A 107 -7.70 -30.46 -11.95
CA LEU A 107 -7.43 -29.04 -11.75
C LEU A 107 -5.98 -28.67 -12.07
N ARG A 108 -5.01 -29.57 -11.94
CA ARG A 108 -3.62 -29.34 -12.37
C ARG A 108 -3.53 -29.18 -13.88
N LEU A 109 -4.23 -30.06 -14.64
CA LEU A 109 -4.27 -29.99 -16.10
C LEU A 109 -4.96 -28.71 -16.57
N LEU A 110 -6.11 -28.38 -15.99
CA LEU A 110 -6.83 -27.16 -16.31
C LEU A 110 -5.99 -25.89 -15.97
N ALA A 111 -5.33 -25.85 -14.83
CA ALA A 111 -4.47 -24.75 -14.46
C ALA A 111 -3.25 -24.63 -15.40
N ALA A 112 -2.71 -25.75 -15.91
CA ALA A 112 -1.64 -25.72 -16.88
C ALA A 112 -2.07 -25.09 -18.21
N ALA A 113 -3.27 -25.43 -18.70
CA ALA A 113 -3.85 -24.87 -19.90
C ALA A 113 -4.21 -23.38 -19.76
N MET A 114 -4.71 -23.00 -18.58
CA MET A 114 -5.16 -21.61 -18.32
C MET A 114 -4.06 -20.65 -17.82
N ALA A 115 -2.90 -21.18 -17.42
CA ALA A 115 -1.83 -20.38 -16.84
C ALA A 115 -1.38 -19.17 -17.70
N PRO A 116 -1.35 -19.22 -19.04
CA PRO A 116 -1.01 -18.07 -19.86
C PRO A 116 -2.01 -16.91 -19.76
N PHE A 117 -3.24 -17.20 -19.34
CA PHE A 117 -4.36 -16.25 -19.34
C PHE A 117 -4.75 -15.77 -17.95
N VAL A 118 -4.28 -16.44 -16.89
CA VAL A 118 -4.70 -16.15 -15.51
C VAL A 118 -3.49 -16.19 -14.58
N GLU A 119 -3.10 -15.04 -14.10
CA GLU A 119 -2.07 -14.94 -13.07
C GLU A 119 -2.69 -14.71 -11.69
N PRO A 120 -2.24 -15.45 -10.63
CA PRO A 120 -2.72 -15.21 -9.27
C PRO A 120 -2.24 -13.85 -8.78
N PRO A 121 -3.11 -12.85 -8.61
CA PRO A 121 -2.69 -11.51 -8.20
C PRO A 121 -2.12 -11.51 -6.79
N GLY A 122 -1.13 -10.66 -6.56
CA GLY A 122 -0.63 -10.31 -5.22
C GLY A 122 0.06 -11.45 -4.45
N THR A 123 0.31 -12.61 -5.07
CA THR A 123 0.96 -13.73 -4.38
C THR A 123 2.42 -13.85 -4.82
N PRO A 124 3.39 -13.77 -3.88
CA PRO A 124 4.81 -13.83 -4.21
C PRO A 124 5.23 -15.21 -4.73
N LEU A 125 6.38 -15.28 -5.39
CA LEU A 125 7.02 -16.55 -5.74
C LEU A 125 7.43 -17.28 -4.47
N PHE A 126 7.14 -18.58 -4.39
CA PHE A 126 7.45 -19.40 -3.22
C PHE A 126 8.92 -19.80 -3.17
N VAL A 127 9.52 -19.62 -2.01
CA VAL A 127 10.84 -20.13 -1.66
C VAL A 127 10.66 -21.23 -0.62
N PRO A 128 11.04 -22.50 -0.90
CA PRO A 128 10.92 -23.58 0.07
C PRO A 128 11.72 -23.26 1.34
N GLY A 129 11.07 -23.34 2.52
CA GLY A 129 11.69 -22.97 3.80
C GLY A 129 11.97 -21.48 3.96
N GLY A 130 11.49 -20.65 3.03
CA GLY A 130 11.75 -19.21 3.00
C GLY A 130 11.15 -18.47 4.20
N ARG A 131 11.93 -17.51 4.71
CA ARG A 131 11.49 -16.56 5.75
C ARG A 131 10.89 -15.32 5.10
N MET A 132 9.71 -14.91 5.55
CA MET A 132 9.08 -13.70 5.08
C MET A 132 8.72 -12.76 6.21
N LEU A 133 8.80 -11.46 5.93
CA LEU A 133 8.39 -10.38 6.79
C LEU A 133 7.25 -9.60 6.15
N ASP A 134 6.18 -9.33 6.91
CA ASP A 134 5.11 -8.39 6.52
C ASP A 134 5.21 -7.15 7.41
N VAL A 135 5.65 -6.03 6.84
CA VAL A 135 5.81 -4.76 7.55
C VAL A 135 4.49 -3.98 7.50
N GLY A 136 3.98 -3.59 8.69
CA GLY A 136 2.65 -3.03 8.84
C GLY A 136 1.58 -4.10 8.60
N CYS A 137 1.71 -5.25 9.27
CA CYS A 137 0.85 -6.41 8.99
C CYS A 137 -0.62 -6.25 9.43
N GLY A 138 -0.98 -5.16 10.12
CA GLY A 138 -2.32 -4.84 10.56
C GLY A 138 -2.93 -5.94 11.42
N ASN A 139 -4.10 -6.45 11.04
CA ASN A 139 -4.75 -7.59 11.71
C ASN A 139 -4.15 -8.97 11.38
N GLY A 140 -3.04 -9.02 10.66
CA GLY A 140 -2.31 -10.24 10.33
C GLY A 140 -2.95 -11.13 9.26
N ARG A 141 -4.01 -10.70 8.60
CA ARG A 141 -4.73 -11.54 7.61
C ARG A 141 -3.83 -11.98 6.44
N TYR A 142 -3.02 -11.08 5.90
CA TYR A 142 -2.10 -11.40 4.82
C TYR A 142 -0.96 -12.30 5.30
N LEU A 143 -0.39 -11.97 6.46
CA LEU A 143 0.62 -12.76 7.14
C LEU A 143 0.15 -14.20 7.39
N ALA A 144 -1.07 -14.39 7.93
CA ALA A 144 -1.67 -15.70 8.12
C ALA A 144 -1.88 -16.47 6.81
N THR A 145 -2.23 -15.76 5.72
CA THR A 145 -2.38 -16.35 4.39
C THR A 145 -1.05 -16.90 3.88
N LEU A 146 0.05 -16.13 4.00
CA LEU A 146 1.36 -16.58 3.55
C LEU A 146 1.91 -17.71 4.44
N ARG A 147 1.68 -17.67 5.76
CA ARG A 147 1.99 -18.77 6.66
C ARG A 147 1.26 -20.05 6.24
N ALA A 148 -0.03 -19.98 5.94
CA ALA A 148 -0.82 -21.13 5.45
C ALA A 148 -0.35 -21.64 4.08
N LEU A 149 0.34 -20.81 3.31
CA LEU A 149 1.00 -21.18 2.06
C LEU A 149 2.42 -21.75 2.25
N GLY A 150 2.89 -21.91 3.50
CA GLY A 150 4.16 -22.58 3.82
C GLY A 150 5.36 -21.66 4.07
N TRP A 151 5.15 -20.35 4.19
CA TRP A 151 6.22 -19.43 4.58
C TRP A 151 6.47 -19.45 6.09
N GLN A 152 7.73 -19.26 6.49
CA GLN A 152 8.07 -18.90 7.87
C GLN A 152 7.81 -17.40 8.04
N ALA A 153 6.58 -17.08 8.45
CA ALA A 153 6.03 -15.73 8.39
C ALA A 153 6.16 -15.00 9.73
N GLN A 154 6.75 -13.78 9.68
CA GLN A 154 6.84 -12.84 10.78
C GLN A 154 6.23 -11.49 10.36
N GLY A 155 5.72 -10.71 11.34
CA GLY A 155 5.17 -9.38 11.10
C GLY A 155 5.83 -8.33 11.98
N VAL A 156 5.73 -7.07 11.53
CA VAL A 156 5.96 -5.87 12.33
C VAL A 156 4.69 -5.04 12.28
N GLU A 157 4.20 -4.57 13.43
CA GLU A 157 3.00 -3.75 13.51
C GLU A 157 3.15 -2.71 14.62
N PHE A 158 2.85 -1.47 14.28
CA PHE A 158 2.93 -0.34 15.19
C PHE A 158 1.76 -0.29 16.18
N SER A 159 0.56 -0.68 15.75
CA SER A 159 -0.64 -0.65 16.59
C SER A 159 -0.65 -1.78 17.60
N ALA A 160 -0.78 -1.43 18.88
CA ALA A 160 -0.96 -2.41 19.96
C ALA A 160 -2.19 -3.32 19.72
N GLU A 161 -3.27 -2.78 19.16
CA GLU A 161 -4.47 -3.53 18.83
C GLU A 161 -4.23 -4.51 17.67
N GLY A 162 -3.55 -4.09 16.61
CA GLY A 162 -3.14 -4.98 15.51
C GLY A 162 -2.28 -6.14 16.01
N VAL A 163 -1.29 -5.83 16.86
CA VAL A 163 -0.43 -6.85 17.49
C VAL A 163 -1.25 -7.82 18.36
N ARG A 164 -2.20 -7.31 19.14
CA ARG A 164 -3.09 -8.14 19.98
C ARG A 164 -3.87 -9.13 19.13
N VAL A 165 -4.50 -8.66 18.05
CA VAL A 165 -5.28 -9.49 17.10
C VAL A 165 -4.39 -10.56 16.46
N CYS A 166 -3.21 -10.19 16.01
CA CYS A 166 -2.23 -11.11 15.44
C CYS A 166 -1.82 -12.21 16.42
N ARG A 167 -1.48 -11.86 17.66
CA ARG A 167 -1.07 -12.81 18.70
C ARG A 167 -2.18 -13.77 19.06
N LEU A 168 -3.44 -13.31 19.14
CA LEU A 168 -4.60 -14.18 19.34
C LEU A 168 -4.76 -15.21 18.21
N SER A 169 -4.30 -14.88 16.99
CA SER A 169 -4.27 -15.78 15.84
C SER A 169 -3.00 -16.64 15.77
N GLY A 170 -2.16 -16.63 16.81
CA GLY A 170 -0.91 -17.38 16.88
C GLY A 170 0.16 -16.90 15.89
N LEU A 171 0.10 -15.63 15.44
CA LEU A 171 1.09 -15.04 14.56
C LEU A 171 2.26 -14.44 15.36
N SER A 172 3.48 -14.59 14.82
CA SER A 172 4.68 -13.95 15.39
C SER A 172 4.76 -12.52 14.86
N VAL A 173 4.58 -11.54 15.76
CA VAL A 173 4.57 -10.12 15.39
C VAL A 173 5.35 -9.30 16.41
N HIS A 174 6.31 -8.50 15.92
CA HIS A 174 6.99 -7.46 16.68
C HIS A 174 6.08 -6.25 16.83
N HIS A 175 5.96 -5.73 18.05
CA HIS A 175 5.23 -4.50 18.34
C HIS A 175 6.19 -3.33 18.29
N GLY A 176 6.08 -2.47 17.28
CA GLY A 176 6.93 -1.32 17.07
C GLY A 176 7.12 -1.01 15.60
N ASP A 177 8.15 -0.25 15.32
CA ASP A 177 8.58 0.05 13.94
C ASP A 177 9.61 -0.97 13.43
N LEU A 178 10.00 -0.83 12.16
CA LEU A 178 10.94 -1.75 11.52
C LEU A 178 12.33 -1.69 12.16
N ALA A 179 12.78 -0.50 12.58
CA ALA A 179 14.11 -0.32 13.17
C ALA A 179 14.19 -0.94 14.56
N SER A 180 13.14 -0.81 15.38
CA SER A 180 13.07 -1.37 16.73
C SER A 180 13.03 -2.90 16.76
N ALA A 181 12.64 -3.53 15.63
CA ALA A 181 12.63 -4.98 15.50
C ALA A 181 14.05 -5.59 15.44
N ALA A 182 15.08 -4.78 15.15
CA ALA A 182 16.50 -5.11 15.17
C ALA A 182 16.84 -6.45 14.47
N PHE A 183 16.25 -6.70 13.30
CA PHE A 183 16.52 -7.91 12.51
C PHE A 183 17.97 -7.93 12.02
N ASP A 184 18.54 -9.13 11.95
CA ASP A 184 19.88 -9.33 11.39
C ASP A 184 19.88 -9.02 9.87
N GLU A 185 21.05 -8.62 9.34
CA GLU A 185 21.26 -8.44 7.91
C GLU A 185 20.96 -9.74 7.14
N GLY A 186 20.33 -9.62 5.97
CA GLY A 186 20.05 -10.75 5.11
C GLY A 186 19.15 -11.82 5.76
N SER A 187 18.18 -11.40 6.58
CA SER A 187 17.31 -12.33 7.31
C SER A 187 16.18 -12.90 6.48
N PHE A 188 15.68 -12.18 5.48
CA PHE A 188 14.42 -12.52 4.80
C PHE A 188 14.58 -12.78 3.31
N ASP A 189 13.92 -13.83 2.84
CA ASP A 189 13.81 -14.17 1.42
C ASP A 189 12.73 -13.33 0.72
N LEU A 190 11.73 -12.90 1.50
CA LEU A 190 10.63 -12.06 1.06
C LEU A 190 10.29 -11.01 2.12
N ILE A 191 10.16 -9.76 1.70
CA ILE A 191 9.57 -8.70 2.52
C ILE A 191 8.37 -8.13 1.78
N THR A 192 7.26 -7.90 2.49
CA THR A 192 6.06 -7.25 1.96
C THR A 192 5.77 -5.98 2.75
N VAL A 193 5.48 -4.90 2.03
CA VAL A 193 5.16 -3.57 2.55
C VAL A 193 3.93 -3.09 1.79
N ARG A 194 2.77 -3.21 2.40
CA ARG A 194 1.49 -2.98 1.73
C ARG A 194 0.74 -1.85 2.42
N HIS A 195 0.59 -0.74 1.72
CA HIS A 195 -0.04 0.48 2.27
C HIS A 195 0.62 0.93 3.57
N VAL A 196 1.95 1.07 3.54
CA VAL A 196 2.77 1.51 4.68
C VAL A 196 3.72 2.61 4.30
N ILE A 197 4.42 2.52 3.15
CA ILE A 197 5.48 3.46 2.79
C ILE A 197 4.95 4.90 2.64
N GLU A 198 3.69 5.07 2.26
CA GLU A 198 3.02 6.36 2.19
C GLU A 198 2.83 7.05 3.55
N HIS A 199 2.90 6.30 4.64
CA HIS A 199 2.80 6.78 6.02
C HIS A 199 4.17 7.06 6.66
N ILE A 200 5.25 6.79 5.95
CA ILE A 200 6.63 6.94 6.46
C ILE A 200 7.15 8.34 6.14
N ALA A 201 7.47 9.10 7.19
CA ALA A 201 8.01 10.46 7.04
C ALA A 201 9.44 10.47 6.50
N GLU A 202 10.24 9.46 6.84
CA GLU A 202 11.65 9.31 6.46
C GLU A 202 11.86 8.06 5.58
N PRO A 203 11.56 8.15 4.27
CA PRO A 203 11.58 6.98 3.39
C PRO A 203 12.98 6.43 3.10
N HIS A 204 14.04 7.26 3.17
CA HIS A 204 15.42 6.80 2.94
C HIS A 204 15.91 5.82 4.01
N PRO A 205 15.85 6.12 5.33
CA PRO A 205 16.20 5.17 6.37
C PRO A 205 15.35 3.89 6.32
N PHE A 206 14.06 4.04 6.03
CA PHE A 206 13.14 2.90 5.92
C PHE A 206 13.55 1.94 4.79
N LEU A 207 13.83 2.44 3.58
CA LEU A 207 14.29 1.63 2.45
C LEU A 207 15.68 1.05 2.67
N ALA A 208 16.59 1.79 3.31
CA ALA A 208 17.91 1.28 3.68
C ALA A 208 17.79 0.05 4.60
N GLU A 209 16.91 0.11 5.61
CA GLU A 209 16.68 -1.00 6.53
C GLU A 209 16.04 -2.20 5.80
N LEU A 210 15.02 -1.98 4.94
CA LEU A 210 14.45 -3.04 4.12
C LEU A 210 15.51 -3.73 3.24
N ALA A 211 16.38 -2.95 2.60
CA ALA A 211 17.48 -3.48 1.79
C ALA A 211 18.51 -4.24 2.62
N ARG A 212 18.81 -3.77 3.86
CA ARG A 212 19.76 -4.42 4.77
C ARG A 212 19.28 -5.81 5.19
N ILE A 213 18.03 -5.92 5.63
CA ILE A 213 17.47 -7.18 6.15
C ILE A 213 17.03 -8.15 5.06
N LEU A 214 16.93 -7.69 3.80
CA LEU A 214 16.64 -8.55 2.64
C LEU A 214 17.90 -9.32 2.23
N LYS A 215 17.77 -10.63 1.99
CA LYS A 215 18.85 -11.46 1.47
C LYS A 215 19.25 -11.03 0.06
N PRO A 216 20.52 -11.24 -0.36
CA PRO A 216 20.88 -11.26 -1.78
C PRO A 216 19.95 -12.23 -2.55
N GLY A 217 19.41 -11.79 -3.68
CA GLY A 217 18.39 -12.52 -4.46
C GLY A 217 16.99 -12.50 -3.84
N GLY A 218 16.81 -11.99 -2.64
CA GLY A 218 15.51 -11.82 -1.98
C GLY A 218 14.61 -10.82 -2.70
N ARG A 219 13.31 -10.85 -2.40
CA ARG A 219 12.30 -10.00 -3.03
C ARG A 219 11.61 -9.09 -2.04
N LEU A 220 11.49 -7.81 -2.40
CA LEU A 220 10.71 -6.80 -1.70
C LEU A 220 9.48 -6.47 -2.54
N HIS A 221 8.29 -6.67 -1.99
CA HIS A 221 7.01 -6.29 -2.60
C HIS A 221 6.49 -5.02 -1.92
N LEU A 222 6.48 -3.91 -2.64
CA LEU A 222 5.89 -2.65 -2.22
C LEU A 222 4.54 -2.46 -2.90
N GLU A 223 3.51 -2.11 -2.14
CA GLU A 223 2.19 -1.74 -2.66
C GLU A 223 1.76 -0.41 -2.01
N THR A 224 1.44 0.60 -2.82
CA THR A 224 1.12 1.95 -2.35
C THR A 224 0.19 2.66 -3.34
N PRO A 225 -0.57 3.70 -2.92
CA PRO A 225 -1.33 4.53 -3.83
C PRO A 225 -0.47 5.20 -4.90
N ASN A 226 -1.07 5.34 -6.10
CA ASN A 226 -0.41 5.93 -7.25
C ASN A 226 -0.74 7.41 -7.38
N SER A 227 0.23 8.29 -7.18
CA SER A 227 0.04 9.74 -7.34
C SER A 227 -0.40 10.15 -8.76
N GLN A 228 -0.18 9.27 -9.76
CA GLN A 228 -0.58 9.48 -11.16
C GLN A 228 -1.88 8.78 -11.53
N ALA A 229 -2.65 8.28 -10.54
CA ALA A 229 -3.90 7.58 -10.75
C ALA A 229 -4.92 8.42 -11.54
N LEU A 230 -5.73 7.73 -12.35
CA LEU A 230 -6.85 8.35 -13.06
C LEU A 230 -7.86 8.96 -12.08
N GLY A 231 -8.12 8.25 -10.96
CA GLY A 231 -8.99 8.73 -9.89
C GLY A 231 -8.50 10.02 -9.23
N ARG A 232 -7.19 10.15 -9.01
CA ARG A 232 -6.63 11.39 -8.48
C ARG A 232 -6.81 12.57 -9.45
N ALA A 233 -6.64 12.35 -10.74
CA ALA A 233 -6.88 13.39 -11.75
C ALA A 233 -8.35 13.83 -11.83
N TRP A 234 -9.30 12.91 -11.58
CA TRP A 234 -10.73 13.22 -11.64
C TRP A 234 -11.28 13.87 -10.37
N PHE A 235 -10.81 13.42 -9.20
CA PHE A 235 -11.38 13.80 -7.90
C PHE A 235 -10.52 14.80 -7.11
N GLY A 236 -9.26 15.01 -7.52
CA GLY A 236 -8.36 15.94 -6.84
C GLY A 236 -8.28 15.65 -5.32
N PRO A 237 -8.57 16.67 -4.47
CA PRO A 237 -8.54 16.49 -3.00
C PRO A 237 -9.53 15.44 -2.47
N ASN A 238 -10.58 15.12 -3.21
CA ASN A 238 -11.60 14.13 -2.82
C ASN A 238 -11.25 12.70 -3.27
N TRP A 239 -10.08 12.47 -3.86
CA TRP A 239 -9.66 11.12 -4.20
C TRP A 239 -9.45 10.28 -2.94
N TYR A 240 -10.05 9.08 -2.93
CA TYR A 240 -10.08 8.20 -1.74
C TYR A 240 -8.70 7.87 -1.19
N HIS A 241 -7.73 7.65 -2.07
CA HIS A 241 -6.37 7.30 -1.66
C HIS A 241 -5.47 8.51 -1.33
N ASN A 242 -5.98 9.74 -1.29
CA ASN A 242 -5.24 10.82 -0.66
C ASN A 242 -5.11 10.59 0.85
N ASP A 243 -6.12 10.02 1.46
CA ASP A 243 -6.22 9.66 2.89
C ASP A 243 -5.54 10.66 3.84
N VAL A 244 -5.89 11.95 3.68
CA VAL A 244 -5.36 13.05 4.47
C VAL A 244 -5.85 12.93 5.92
N PRO A 245 -4.98 13.07 6.92
CA PRO A 245 -3.54 13.41 6.87
C PRO A 245 -2.61 12.19 6.95
N ARG A 246 -3.12 10.97 6.91
CA ARG A 246 -2.36 9.73 7.15
C ARG A 246 -1.34 9.42 6.07
N HIS A 247 -1.67 9.70 4.79
CA HIS A 247 -0.70 9.57 3.70
C HIS A 247 0.20 10.80 3.64
N LEU A 248 1.41 10.66 4.17
CA LEU A 248 2.40 11.74 4.25
C LEU A 248 3.07 12.02 2.91
N ILE A 249 3.30 10.95 2.12
CA ILE A 249 3.95 11.03 0.81
C ILE A 249 3.16 10.20 -0.20
N LEU A 250 2.82 10.81 -1.34
CA LEU A 250 2.19 10.12 -2.46
C LEU A 250 3.22 9.84 -3.55
N TYR A 251 3.40 8.57 -3.83
CA TYR A 251 4.39 8.06 -4.77
C TYR A 251 3.81 7.88 -6.17
N SER A 252 4.65 8.07 -7.19
CA SER A 252 4.48 7.46 -8.50
C SER A 252 5.37 6.22 -8.61
N LEU A 253 5.08 5.33 -9.55
CA LEU A 253 5.94 4.17 -9.79
C LEU A 253 7.38 4.61 -10.09
N ALA A 254 7.55 5.67 -10.89
CA ALA A 254 8.88 6.16 -11.32
C ALA A 254 9.71 6.73 -10.15
N ASN A 255 9.11 7.53 -9.25
CA ASN A 255 9.88 8.09 -8.15
C ASN A 255 10.19 7.05 -7.07
N LEU A 256 9.29 6.10 -6.79
CA LEU A 256 9.57 5.01 -5.85
C LEU A 256 10.63 4.04 -6.41
N GLU A 257 10.59 3.73 -7.70
CA GLU A 257 11.63 2.93 -8.36
C GLU A 257 13.00 3.60 -8.27
N ARG A 258 13.07 4.92 -8.55
CA ARG A 258 14.33 5.69 -8.43
C ARG A 258 14.84 5.71 -6.99
N LEU A 259 13.95 5.95 -6.03
CA LEU A 259 14.29 5.95 -4.61
C LEU A 259 14.86 4.59 -4.18
N ALA A 260 14.20 3.49 -4.55
CA ALA A 260 14.64 2.13 -4.25
C ALA A 260 15.98 1.78 -4.90
N ALA A 261 16.22 2.24 -6.14
CA ALA A 261 17.49 2.05 -6.84
C ALA A 261 18.66 2.73 -6.11
N GLY A 262 18.43 3.89 -5.49
CA GLY A 262 19.40 4.57 -4.62
C GLY A 262 19.82 3.75 -3.39
N HIS A 263 19.04 2.75 -3.01
CA HIS A 263 19.34 1.80 -1.93
C HIS A 263 19.75 0.40 -2.42
N GLY A 264 20.20 0.29 -3.68
CA GLY A 264 20.71 -0.96 -4.25
C GLY A 264 19.62 -1.98 -4.64
N LEU A 265 18.36 -1.59 -4.64
CA LEU A 265 17.24 -2.45 -5.03
C LEU A 265 16.92 -2.28 -6.52
N ARG A 266 16.70 -3.38 -7.24
CA ARG A 266 16.39 -3.37 -8.67
C ARG A 266 14.98 -3.86 -8.95
N LYS A 267 14.27 -3.17 -9.84
CA LYS A 267 12.93 -3.58 -10.28
C LYS A 267 12.96 -4.91 -11.01
N VAL A 268 12.04 -5.80 -10.64
CA VAL A 268 11.75 -7.08 -11.30
C VAL A 268 10.41 -7.02 -12.02
N GLU A 269 9.39 -6.48 -11.36
CA GLU A 269 8.01 -6.46 -11.87
C GLU A 269 7.29 -5.22 -11.32
N ALA A 270 6.34 -4.69 -12.09
CA ALA A 270 5.39 -3.71 -11.60
C ALA A 270 4.00 -4.00 -12.18
N ALA A 271 2.97 -3.79 -11.38
CA ALA A 271 1.59 -3.94 -11.80
C ALA A 271 0.74 -2.79 -11.25
N MET A 272 -0.18 -2.28 -12.08
CA MET A 272 -1.17 -1.29 -11.67
C MET A 272 -2.46 -1.99 -11.28
N GLU A 273 -3.04 -1.56 -10.18
CA GLU A 273 -4.29 -2.11 -9.66
C GLU A 273 -5.31 -0.99 -9.42
N SER A 274 -6.58 -1.31 -9.68
CA SER A 274 -7.71 -0.44 -9.35
C SER A 274 -8.86 -1.26 -8.81
N SER A 275 -9.62 -0.66 -7.93
CA SER A 275 -10.80 -1.32 -7.36
C SER A 275 -12.06 -0.46 -7.51
N PRO A 276 -13.23 -1.08 -7.66
CA PRO A 276 -14.49 -0.35 -7.61
C PRO A 276 -14.65 0.51 -6.36
N LYS A 277 -14.03 0.10 -5.24
CA LYS A 277 -14.07 0.82 -3.96
C LYS A 277 -13.43 2.20 -4.06
N ALA A 278 -12.31 2.32 -4.78
CA ALA A 278 -11.60 3.59 -4.94
C ALA A 278 -12.49 4.65 -5.61
N LEU A 279 -13.13 4.31 -6.74
CA LEU A 279 -14.07 5.21 -7.41
C LEU A 279 -15.28 5.55 -6.53
N LEU A 280 -15.91 4.54 -5.94
CA LEU A 280 -17.15 4.73 -5.20
C LEU A 280 -16.95 5.60 -3.95
N ASN A 281 -15.87 5.39 -3.21
CA ASN A 281 -15.55 6.22 -2.06
C ASN A 281 -15.15 7.66 -2.48
N SER A 282 -14.43 7.82 -3.61
CA SER A 282 -14.11 9.15 -4.12
C SER A 282 -15.36 9.92 -4.56
N LEU A 283 -16.34 9.26 -5.16
CA LEU A 283 -17.65 9.84 -5.47
C LEU A 283 -18.41 10.26 -4.20
N ASP A 284 -18.42 9.40 -3.18
CA ASP A 284 -19.09 9.72 -1.90
C ASP A 284 -18.42 10.93 -1.23
N TYR A 285 -17.09 11.03 -1.25
CA TYR A 285 -16.34 12.18 -0.76
C TYR A 285 -16.65 13.46 -1.54
N ALA A 286 -16.69 13.39 -2.87
CA ALA A 286 -16.97 14.54 -3.74
C ALA A 286 -18.40 15.08 -3.57
N MET A 287 -19.37 14.20 -3.25
CA MET A 287 -20.77 14.58 -3.04
C MET A 287 -21.10 14.97 -1.58
N GLY A 288 -20.14 14.84 -0.66
CA GLY A 288 -20.38 15.08 0.76
C GLY A 288 -21.31 14.05 1.42
N ASP A 289 -21.62 12.94 0.73
CA ASP A 289 -22.56 11.91 1.17
C ASP A 289 -21.83 10.78 1.91
N ARG A 290 -21.53 11.03 3.21
CA ARG A 290 -20.87 10.05 4.08
C ARG A 290 -21.84 9.06 4.72
N ALA A 291 -23.10 9.46 4.88
CA ALA A 291 -24.09 8.72 5.64
C ALA A 291 -24.69 7.54 4.84
N ARG A 292 -24.55 7.53 3.53
CA ARG A 292 -25.16 6.49 2.66
C ARG A 292 -24.17 6.06 1.58
N PRO A 293 -23.25 5.13 1.86
CA PRO A 293 -22.43 4.56 0.81
C PRO A 293 -23.33 3.93 -0.26
N SER A 294 -23.41 4.58 -1.39
CA SER A 294 -24.33 4.25 -2.49
C SER A 294 -23.90 3.00 -3.28
N ARG A 295 -23.14 2.10 -2.64
CA ARG A 295 -22.68 0.82 -3.20
C ARG A 295 -23.81 -0.06 -3.75
N LYS A 296 -25.08 0.19 -3.34
CA LYS A 296 -26.25 -0.59 -3.79
C LYS A 296 -26.73 -0.23 -5.19
N SER A 297 -26.37 0.94 -5.74
CA SER A 297 -26.80 1.36 -7.07
C SER A 297 -26.17 0.54 -8.19
N ARG A 298 -26.98 -0.05 -9.06
CA ARG A 298 -26.52 -0.89 -10.19
C ARG A 298 -25.68 -0.07 -11.20
N TRP A 299 -26.07 1.17 -11.49
CA TRP A 299 -25.37 2.03 -12.44
C TRP A 299 -23.99 2.48 -11.90
N ARG A 300 -23.87 2.78 -10.59
CA ARG A 300 -22.58 3.10 -9.98
C ARG A 300 -21.60 1.92 -10.02
N ARG A 301 -22.09 0.71 -9.84
CA ARG A 301 -21.26 -0.50 -10.00
C ARG A 301 -20.79 -0.71 -11.44
N LEU A 302 -21.64 -0.39 -12.41
CA LEU A 302 -21.24 -0.42 -13.82
C LEU A 302 -20.17 0.64 -14.13
N LEU A 303 -20.38 1.88 -13.70
CA LEU A 303 -19.37 2.94 -13.84
C LEU A 303 -18.04 2.56 -13.18
N ALA A 304 -18.08 1.96 -11.98
CA ALA A 304 -16.88 1.53 -11.30
C ALA A 304 -16.11 0.43 -12.07
N ARG A 305 -16.82 -0.47 -12.78
CA ARG A 305 -16.17 -1.48 -13.65
C ARG A 305 -15.51 -0.83 -14.86
N ILE A 306 -16.20 0.12 -15.52
CA ILE A 306 -15.65 0.87 -16.63
C ILE A 306 -14.41 1.64 -16.19
N TYR A 307 -14.51 2.35 -15.06
CA TYR A 307 -13.38 3.07 -14.48
C TYR A 307 -12.16 2.16 -14.25
N VAL A 308 -12.36 0.99 -13.60
CA VAL A 308 -11.27 0.02 -13.34
C VAL A 308 -10.60 -0.39 -14.65
N SER A 309 -11.39 -0.69 -15.69
CA SER A 309 -10.86 -1.06 -17.01
C SER A 309 -10.04 0.06 -17.62
N LEU A 310 -10.55 1.30 -17.63
CA LEU A 310 -9.85 2.46 -18.18
C LEU A 310 -8.55 2.77 -17.42
N ALA A 311 -8.59 2.73 -16.08
CA ALA A 311 -7.44 3.02 -15.25
C ALA A 311 -6.33 1.99 -15.43
N GLN A 312 -6.67 0.70 -15.52
CA GLN A 312 -5.71 -0.38 -15.73
C GLN A 312 -5.10 -0.36 -17.12
N GLN A 313 -5.91 -0.22 -18.18
CA GLN A 313 -5.44 -0.17 -19.56
C GLN A 313 -4.57 1.08 -19.82
N GLY A 314 -4.90 2.20 -19.19
CA GLY A 314 -4.12 3.44 -19.28
C GLY A 314 -2.86 3.46 -18.42
N GLY A 315 -2.53 2.39 -17.68
CA GLY A 315 -1.39 2.39 -16.74
C GLY A 315 -1.54 3.39 -15.57
N ARG A 316 -2.78 3.79 -15.26
CA ARG A 316 -3.12 4.82 -14.26
C ARG A 316 -4.01 4.27 -13.13
N GLY A 317 -3.70 3.04 -12.70
CA GLY A 317 -4.37 2.40 -11.58
C GLY A 317 -4.27 3.21 -10.29
N ASP A 318 -5.21 3.00 -9.36
CA ASP A 318 -5.27 3.71 -8.07
C ASP A 318 -4.12 3.36 -7.14
N THR A 319 -3.62 2.13 -7.25
CA THR A 319 -2.46 1.63 -6.55
C THR A 319 -1.50 0.98 -7.54
N PHE A 320 -0.27 0.83 -7.14
CA PHE A 320 0.67 -0.03 -7.87
C PHE A 320 1.39 -0.95 -6.91
N ARG A 321 1.75 -2.11 -7.43
CA ARG A 321 2.68 -3.04 -6.81
C ARG A 321 4.00 -2.99 -7.55
N LEU A 322 5.09 -2.77 -6.80
CA LEU A 322 6.46 -2.79 -7.28
C LEU A 322 7.20 -3.94 -6.62
N VAL A 323 7.72 -4.87 -7.41
CA VAL A 323 8.56 -5.96 -6.93
C VAL A 323 10.02 -5.63 -7.23
N LEU A 324 10.81 -5.61 -6.18
CA LEU A 324 12.22 -5.31 -6.21
C LEU A 324 13.04 -6.54 -5.78
N THR A 325 14.31 -6.58 -6.15
CA THR A 325 15.27 -7.58 -5.67
C THR A 325 16.55 -6.90 -5.22
N LYS A 326 17.19 -7.46 -4.20
CA LYS A 326 18.58 -7.14 -3.85
C LYS A 326 19.47 -8.05 -4.72
N PRO A 327 20.33 -7.49 -5.58
CA PRO A 327 21.26 -8.25 -6.40
C PRO A 327 22.20 -9.14 -5.63
#